data_fdf9787ce8a932904af26d5569518b36
#
_entry.id   fdf9787ce8a932904af26d5569518b36
#
_cell.length_a   1.000
_cell.length_b   1.000
_cell.length_c   1.000
_cell.angle_alpha   90.00
_cell.angle_beta   90.00
_cell.angle_gamma   90.00
#
_symmetry.space_group_name_H-M   'P 1'
#
loop_
_entity.id
_entity.type
_entity.pdbx_description
1 polymer ?
#
loop_
_entity_poly.entity_id
_entity_poly.type
_entity_poly.pdbx_seq_one_letter_code
_entity_poly.pdbx_strand_id
1 'polypeptide(L)'
;MRRRGLLFAPALISASAGAQAAPEVDLLLVLSMDASGSIDADEFRLQREGIAESIIHPAVLAGIAANPRRAIAIAMTEWGSPGGAALVVDWHRVGDAASAQVFANAALAAPRSRQSYNAIGDAITHAAALISAAPYRATERVIDVAGDGPDMRSSILAPDARDAAVAQGITINGLAIEIAPVTRGNEPLHVHYERNVMGGPGAFVMVAETRRDFARAMRAKMLREIA
;
A
#
# COMPACT_ATOMS: atom_id res chain seq x y z
N MET A 1 -53.51 16.17 -56.76
CA MET A 1 -52.64 15.04 -56.31
C MET A 1 -51.62 15.60 -55.32
N ARG A 2 -51.82 15.35 -54.02
CA ARG A 2 -50.87 15.77 -52.93
C ARG A 2 -50.07 14.54 -52.50
N ARG A 3 -48.76 14.54 -52.75
CA ARG A 3 -47.83 13.49 -52.26
C ARG A 3 -47.50 13.79 -50.79
N ARG A 4 -47.87 12.88 -49.91
CA ARG A 4 -47.44 12.85 -48.49
C ARG A 4 -46.05 12.16 -48.44
N GLY A 5 -45.01 12.96 -48.11
CA GLY A 5 -43.71 12.41 -47.78
C GLY A 5 -43.71 11.84 -46.37
N LEU A 6 -43.35 10.57 -46.22
CA LEU A 6 -43.06 9.96 -44.90
C LEU A 6 -41.65 10.39 -44.50
N LEU A 7 -41.53 11.09 -43.38
CA LEU A 7 -40.27 11.36 -42.72
C LEU A 7 -39.97 10.17 -41.80
N PHE A 8 -38.96 9.39 -42.15
CA PHE A 8 -38.36 8.42 -41.23
C PHE A 8 -37.36 9.14 -40.33
N ALA A 9 -37.66 9.19 -39.02
CA ALA A 9 -36.72 9.61 -38.00
C ALA A 9 -35.80 8.42 -37.63
N PRO A 10 -34.47 8.58 -37.62
CA PRO A 10 -33.59 7.51 -37.15
C PRO A 10 -33.71 7.40 -35.62
N ALA A 11 -34.02 6.20 -35.14
CA ALA A 11 -33.98 5.87 -33.72
C ALA A 11 -32.52 5.79 -33.30
N LEU A 12 -32.05 6.71 -32.46
CA LEU A 12 -30.78 6.66 -31.75
C LEU A 12 -30.87 5.56 -30.70
N ILE A 13 -30.24 4.41 -30.97
CA ILE A 13 -30.01 3.35 -29.99
C ILE A 13 -28.84 3.81 -29.10
N SER A 14 -29.15 4.38 -27.96
CA SER A 14 -28.15 4.63 -26.91
C SER A 14 -27.73 3.29 -26.30
N ALA A 15 -26.59 2.77 -26.73
CA ALA A 15 -25.94 1.67 -26.05
C ALA A 15 -25.44 2.17 -24.68
N SER A 16 -26.18 1.84 -23.61
CA SER A 16 -25.66 1.99 -22.25
C SER A 16 -24.51 1.01 -22.10
N ALA A 17 -23.26 1.51 -22.11
CA ALA A 17 -22.11 0.75 -21.68
C ALA A 17 -22.33 0.37 -20.20
N GLY A 18 -22.73 -0.86 -19.94
CA GLY A 18 -22.85 -1.39 -18.59
C GLY A 18 -21.50 -1.23 -17.88
N ALA A 19 -21.45 -0.45 -16.81
CA ALA A 19 -20.27 -0.33 -15.98
C ALA A 19 -19.89 -1.74 -15.49
N GLN A 20 -18.82 -2.29 -16.01
CA GLN A 20 -18.33 -3.60 -15.60
C GLN A 20 -17.91 -3.51 -14.13
N ALA A 21 -18.45 -4.40 -13.28
CA ALA A 21 -18.12 -4.41 -11.87
C ALA A 21 -16.59 -4.58 -11.71
N ALA A 22 -15.99 -3.80 -10.80
CA ALA A 22 -14.56 -3.90 -10.55
C ALA A 22 -14.17 -5.34 -10.15
N PRO A 23 -13.07 -5.87 -10.69
CA PRO A 23 -12.59 -7.22 -10.37
C PRO A 23 -12.38 -7.40 -8.87
N GLU A 24 -12.74 -8.57 -8.34
CA GLU A 24 -12.59 -8.87 -6.93
C GLU A 24 -11.26 -9.57 -6.65
N VAL A 25 -10.67 -9.22 -5.50
CA VAL A 25 -9.47 -9.83 -4.90
C VAL A 25 -9.73 -10.07 -3.42
N ASP A 26 -8.87 -10.83 -2.75
CA ASP A 26 -9.00 -11.09 -1.31
C ASP A 26 -8.56 -9.89 -0.48
N LEU A 27 -7.49 -9.21 -0.89
CA LEU A 27 -6.85 -8.13 -0.18
C LEU A 27 -6.49 -6.97 -1.11
N LEU A 28 -6.77 -5.72 -0.69
CA LEU A 28 -6.10 -4.52 -1.20
C LEU A 28 -4.96 -4.17 -0.24
N LEU A 29 -3.73 -4.18 -0.73
CA LEU A 29 -2.53 -3.87 0.06
C LEU A 29 -1.80 -2.67 -0.54
N VAL A 30 -1.61 -1.61 0.26
CA VAL A 30 -0.71 -0.51 -0.08
C VAL A 30 0.54 -0.61 0.77
N LEU A 31 1.68 -0.87 0.14
CA LEU A 31 3.00 -0.75 0.76
C LEU A 31 3.40 0.72 0.80
N SER A 32 3.37 1.31 1.98
CA SER A 32 3.65 2.73 2.23
C SER A 32 5.06 2.86 2.83
N MET A 33 6.03 3.15 1.97
CA MET A 33 7.46 3.03 2.25
C MET A 33 8.10 4.38 2.56
N ASP A 34 8.88 4.44 3.62
CA ASP A 34 9.71 5.60 3.93
C ASP A 34 10.80 5.79 2.88
N ALA A 35 10.86 6.98 2.30
CA ALA A 35 11.89 7.43 1.38
C ALA A 35 12.53 8.76 1.86
N SER A 36 12.35 9.09 3.14
CA SER A 36 12.85 10.29 3.80
C SER A 36 14.36 10.47 3.70
N GLY A 37 14.85 11.61 4.14
CA GLY A 37 16.26 11.97 4.00
C GLY A 37 17.23 11.12 4.83
N SER A 38 16.74 10.35 5.81
CA SER A 38 17.53 9.39 6.59
C SER A 38 17.87 8.10 5.82
N ILE A 39 17.11 7.78 4.77
CA ILE A 39 17.31 6.59 3.94
C ILE A 39 18.39 6.88 2.91
N ASP A 40 19.56 6.23 3.01
CA ASP A 40 20.61 6.33 2.00
C ASP A 40 20.33 5.48 0.75
N ALA A 41 21.23 5.52 -0.25
CA ALA A 41 21.03 4.83 -1.52
C ALA A 41 21.08 3.29 -1.37
N ASP A 42 21.94 2.78 -0.47
CA ASP A 42 22.07 1.35 -0.23
C ASP A 42 20.86 0.81 0.54
N GLU A 43 20.37 1.57 1.51
CA GLU A 43 19.17 1.26 2.27
C GLU A 43 17.93 1.26 1.40
N PHE A 44 17.79 2.26 0.54
CA PHE A 44 16.72 2.31 -0.45
C PHE A 44 16.73 1.07 -1.37
N ARG A 45 17.92 0.67 -1.84
CA ARG A 45 18.07 -0.54 -2.64
C ARG A 45 17.67 -1.80 -1.86
N LEU A 46 18.11 -1.94 -0.60
CA LEU A 46 17.74 -3.06 0.27
C LEU A 46 16.22 -3.15 0.51
N GLN A 47 15.54 -2.02 0.68
CA GLN A 47 14.07 -1.99 0.79
C GLN A 47 13.42 -2.54 -0.48
N ARG A 48 13.84 -2.08 -1.66
CA ARG A 48 13.29 -2.52 -2.95
C ARG A 48 13.53 -4.00 -3.21
N GLU A 49 14.76 -4.47 -2.98
CA GLU A 49 15.13 -5.88 -3.09
C GLU A 49 14.31 -6.73 -2.11
N GLY A 50 14.17 -6.30 -0.86
CA GLY A 50 13.39 -7.02 0.15
C GLY A 50 11.91 -7.13 -0.18
N ILE A 51 11.28 -6.09 -0.76
CA ILE A 51 9.90 -6.14 -1.25
C ILE A 51 9.79 -7.12 -2.42
N ALA A 52 10.67 -6.99 -3.42
CA ALA A 52 10.66 -7.85 -4.61
C ALA A 52 10.86 -9.33 -4.25
N GLU A 53 11.82 -9.64 -3.38
CA GLU A 53 12.06 -11.00 -2.89
C GLU A 53 10.88 -11.55 -2.08
N SER A 54 10.22 -10.69 -1.30
CA SER A 54 9.08 -11.09 -0.46
C SER A 54 7.88 -11.51 -1.29
N ILE A 55 7.48 -10.71 -2.28
CA ILE A 55 6.26 -10.99 -3.06
C ILE A 55 6.39 -12.23 -3.96
N ILE A 56 7.60 -12.54 -4.46
CA ILE A 56 7.85 -13.75 -5.28
C ILE A 56 8.13 -14.99 -4.43
N HIS A 57 8.20 -14.86 -3.10
CA HIS A 57 8.56 -15.97 -2.23
C HIS A 57 7.47 -17.06 -2.26
N PRO A 58 7.84 -18.36 -2.39
CA PRO A 58 6.87 -19.45 -2.48
C PRO A 58 5.84 -19.49 -1.37
N ALA A 59 6.22 -19.17 -0.13
CA ALA A 59 5.30 -19.14 1.01
C ALA A 59 4.26 -18.01 0.89
N VAL A 60 4.63 -16.83 0.36
CA VAL A 60 3.71 -15.71 0.11
C VAL A 60 2.73 -16.10 -0.99
N LEU A 61 3.22 -16.68 -2.09
CA LEU A 61 2.38 -17.16 -3.17
C LEU A 61 1.42 -18.27 -2.72
N ALA A 62 1.86 -19.17 -1.84
CA ALA A 62 1.01 -20.20 -1.25
C ALA A 62 -0.08 -19.59 -0.36
N GLY A 63 0.24 -18.55 0.44
CA GLY A 63 -0.73 -17.78 1.22
C GLY A 63 -1.79 -17.16 0.32
N ILE A 64 -1.39 -16.45 -0.74
CA ILE A 64 -2.32 -15.87 -1.73
C ILE A 64 -3.23 -16.96 -2.33
N ALA A 65 -2.65 -18.09 -2.72
CA ALA A 65 -3.38 -19.19 -3.35
C ALA A 65 -4.36 -19.91 -2.41
N ALA A 66 -4.17 -19.81 -1.09
CA ALA A 66 -5.04 -20.40 -0.08
C ALA A 66 -6.33 -19.60 0.15
N ASN A 67 -6.38 -18.34 -0.25
CA ASN A 67 -7.53 -17.47 -0.10
C ASN A 67 -8.61 -17.72 -1.18
N PRO A 68 -9.89 -17.37 -0.92
CA PRO A 68 -11.03 -17.72 -1.80
C PRO A 68 -10.90 -17.23 -3.25
N ARG A 69 -10.40 -16.00 -3.47
CA ARG A 69 -10.21 -15.43 -4.81
C ARG A 69 -8.83 -15.69 -5.38
N ARG A 70 -7.93 -16.21 -4.55
CA ARG A 70 -6.54 -16.57 -4.91
C ARG A 70 -5.78 -15.42 -5.56
N ALA A 71 -6.06 -14.20 -5.13
CA ALA A 71 -5.42 -13.00 -5.65
C ALA A 71 -5.51 -11.85 -4.66
N ILE A 72 -4.47 -11.05 -4.62
CA ILE A 72 -4.43 -9.73 -3.98
C ILE A 72 -4.23 -8.64 -5.03
N ALA A 73 -4.58 -7.40 -4.68
CA ALA A 73 -4.13 -6.22 -5.43
C ALA A 73 -3.18 -5.43 -4.54
N ILE A 74 -2.02 -5.12 -5.07
CA ILE A 74 -0.93 -4.47 -4.35
C ILE A 74 -0.47 -3.23 -5.10
N ALA A 75 -0.24 -2.13 -4.37
CA ALA A 75 0.35 -0.89 -4.87
C ALA A 75 1.46 -0.44 -3.92
N MET A 76 2.36 0.43 -4.37
CA MET A 76 3.44 0.95 -3.53
C MET A 76 3.52 2.46 -3.61
N THR A 77 3.60 3.08 -2.43
CA THR A 77 3.82 4.51 -2.26
C THR A 77 5.14 4.77 -1.56
N GLU A 78 5.70 5.93 -1.79
CA GLU A 78 6.80 6.49 -1.01
C GLU A 78 6.35 7.76 -0.31
N TRP A 79 6.86 7.97 0.90
CA TRP A 79 6.51 9.11 1.73
C TRP A 79 7.71 9.67 2.50
N GLY A 80 7.52 10.85 3.08
CA GLY A 80 8.49 11.55 3.91
C GLY A 80 8.11 13.01 4.07
N SER A 81 7.97 13.75 2.97
CA SER A 81 7.62 15.18 2.99
C SER A 81 6.12 15.40 3.27
N PRO A 82 5.76 16.47 4.01
CA PRO A 82 4.36 16.86 4.20
C PRO A 82 3.65 17.03 2.85
N GLY A 83 2.50 16.36 2.66
CA GLY A 83 1.75 16.34 1.41
C GLY A 83 2.48 15.76 0.20
N GLY A 84 3.69 15.20 0.40
CA GLY A 84 4.56 14.72 -0.66
C GLY A 84 4.50 13.21 -0.94
N ALA A 85 3.59 12.48 -0.30
CA ALA A 85 3.44 11.05 -0.55
C ALA A 85 3.10 10.79 -2.03
N ALA A 86 3.78 9.83 -2.65
CA ALA A 86 3.72 9.56 -4.08
C ALA A 86 3.44 8.10 -4.37
N LEU A 87 2.53 7.82 -5.31
CA LEU A 87 2.35 6.49 -5.88
C LEU A 87 3.54 6.21 -6.81
N VAL A 88 4.33 5.18 -6.50
CA VAL A 88 5.53 4.81 -7.26
C VAL A 88 5.37 3.50 -8.03
N VAL A 89 4.48 2.61 -7.58
CA VAL A 89 4.02 1.43 -8.32
C VAL A 89 2.50 1.38 -8.23
N ASP A 90 1.84 1.50 -9.36
CA ASP A 90 0.37 1.44 -9.45
C ASP A 90 -0.14 0.03 -9.12
N TRP A 91 -1.46 -0.12 -9.01
CA TRP A 91 -2.11 -1.37 -8.66
C TRP A 91 -1.77 -2.53 -9.59
N HIS A 92 -1.27 -3.60 -9.01
CA HIS A 92 -1.01 -4.88 -9.68
C HIS A 92 -1.85 -5.98 -9.02
N ARG A 93 -2.54 -6.77 -9.84
CA ARG A 93 -3.17 -7.99 -9.35
C ARG A 93 -2.13 -9.11 -9.32
N VAL A 94 -1.92 -9.70 -8.15
CA VAL A 94 -0.99 -10.81 -7.93
C VAL A 94 -1.78 -12.04 -7.51
N GLY A 95 -1.69 -13.12 -8.29
CA GLY A 95 -2.35 -14.40 -8.03
C GLY A 95 -1.48 -15.63 -8.36
N ASP A 96 -0.31 -15.40 -8.94
CA ASP A 96 0.63 -16.44 -9.34
C ASP A 96 2.07 -15.90 -9.42
N ALA A 97 3.03 -16.77 -9.69
CA ALA A 97 4.44 -16.40 -9.77
C ALA A 97 4.73 -15.40 -10.90
N ALA A 98 4.02 -15.48 -12.02
CA ALA A 98 4.24 -14.59 -13.15
C ALA A 98 3.79 -13.16 -12.82
N SER A 99 2.59 -12.99 -12.25
CA SER A 99 2.07 -11.69 -11.82
C SER A 99 2.86 -11.10 -10.64
N ALA A 100 3.35 -11.93 -9.71
CA ALA A 100 4.25 -11.51 -8.64
C ALA A 100 5.57 -10.98 -9.20
N GLN A 101 6.14 -11.64 -10.21
CA GLN A 101 7.38 -11.18 -10.86
C GLN A 101 7.19 -9.84 -11.58
N VAL A 102 6.01 -9.60 -12.18
CA VAL A 102 5.69 -8.30 -12.79
C VAL A 102 5.73 -7.18 -11.75
N PHE A 103 5.08 -7.38 -10.59
CA PHE A 103 5.12 -6.40 -9.50
C PHE A 103 6.54 -6.23 -8.94
N ALA A 104 7.27 -7.32 -8.71
CA ALA A 104 8.66 -7.27 -8.22
C ALA A 104 9.56 -6.45 -9.14
N ASN A 105 9.45 -6.66 -10.46
CA ASN A 105 10.21 -5.90 -11.45
C ASN A 105 9.82 -4.41 -11.45
N ALA A 106 8.52 -4.11 -11.32
CA ALA A 106 8.03 -2.73 -11.21
C ALA A 106 8.56 -2.05 -9.94
N ALA A 107 8.57 -2.76 -8.80
CA ALA A 107 9.13 -2.26 -7.55
C ALA A 107 10.63 -1.95 -7.64
N LEU A 108 11.40 -2.81 -8.29
CA LEU A 108 12.85 -2.59 -8.50
C LEU A 108 13.14 -1.45 -9.46
N ALA A 109 12.31 -1.27 -10.49
CA ALA A 109 12.53 -0.26 -11.53
C ALA A 109 11.98 1.12 -11.16
N ALA A 110 11.10 1.23 -10.18
CA ALA A 110 10.47 2.49 -9.81
C ALA A 110 11.50 3.52 -9.32
N PRO A 111 11.53 4.74 -9.88
CA PRO A 111 12.45 5.77 -9.45
C PRO A 111 12.12 6.20 -8.01
N ARG A 112 13.16 6.55 -7.25
CA ARG A 112 12.99 7.10 -5.91
C ARG A 112 12.34 8.47 -5.97
N SER A 113 11.28 8.68 -5.20
CA SER A 113 10.70 10.01 -5.00
C SER A 113 11.60 10.90 -4.13
N ARG A 114 11.42 12.22 -4.24
CA ARG A 114 12.17 13.19 -3.44
C ARG A 114 11.42 13.46 -2.14
N GLN A 115 11.90 12.89 -1.04
CA GLN A 115 11.32 13.03 0.28
C GLN A 115 12.32 13.59 1.29
N SER A 116 11.84 14.16 2.41
CA SER A 116 12.71 14.86 3.37
C SER A 116 12.44 14.57 4.84
N TYR A 117 11.19 14.45 5.25
CA TYR A 117 10.77 14.27 6.65
C TYR A 117 10.10 12.91 6.85
N ASN A 118 9.43 12.71 8.00
CA ASN A 118 8.69 11.48 8.34
C ASN A 118 7.20 11.80 8.52
N ALA A 119 6.53 12.32 7.48
CA ALA A 119 5.11 12.68 7.51
C ALA A 119 4.21 11.43 7.40
N ILE A 120 4.14 10.63 8.47
CA ILE A 120 3.38 9.36 8.51
C ILE A 120 1.87 9.60 8.37
N GLY A 121 1.32 10.64 9.00
CA GLY A 121 -0.10 10.95 8.88
C GLY A 121 -0.52 11.28 7.45
N ASP A 122 0.32 12.02 6.71
CA ASP A 122 0.08 12.30 5.29
C ASP A 122 0.22 11.02 4.44
N ALA A 123 1.16 10.13 4.78
CA ALA A 123 1.33 8.82 4.13
C ALA A 123 0.08 7.95 4.27
N ILE A 124 -0.47 7.83 5.49
CA ILE A 124 -1.71 7.09 5.76
C ILE A 124 -2.89 7.69 4.98
N THR A 125 -3.03 9.01 5.00
CA THR A 125 -4.11 9.72 4.29
C THR A 125 -4.05 9.46 2.78
N HIS A 126 -2.85 9.54 2.20
CA HIS A 126 -2.62 9.26 0.79
C HIS A 126 -2.94 7.80 0.42
N ALA A 127 -2.45 6.84 1.22
CA ALA A 127 -2.69 5.42 1.00
C ALA A 127 -4.20 5.05 1.14
N ALA A 128 -4.91 5.65 2.09
CA ALA A 128 -6.35 5.46 2.26
C ALA A 128 -7.14 5.99 1.05
N ALA A 129 -6.74 7.13 0.48
CA ALA A 129 -7.33 7.66 -0.74
C ALA A 129 -7.09 6.72 -1.94
N LEU A 130 -5.89 6.12 -2.06
CA LEU A 130 -5.59 5.13 -3.10
C LEU A 130 -6.45 3.87 -2.97
N ILE A 131 -6.64 3.36 -1.75
CA ILE A 131 -7.52 2.21 -1.49
C ILE A 131 -8.95 2.54 -1.90
N SER A 132 -9.44 3.74 -1.57
CA SER A 132 -10.79 4.16 -1.90
C SER A 132 -11.03 4.31 -3.40
N ALA A 133 -9.98 4.64 -4.17
CA ALA A 133 -10.01 4.78 -5.63
C ALA A 133 -9.53 3.52 -6.38
N ALA A 134 -9.24 2.41 -5.68
CA ALA A 134 -8.67 1.23 -6.29
C ALA A 134 -9.56 0.65 -7.41
N PRO A 135 -8.98 0.18 -8.53
CA PRO A 135 -9.73 -0.45 -9.62
C PRO A 135 -10.20 -1.87 -9.29
N TYR A 136 -10.04 -2.31 -8.04
CA TYR A 136 -10.41 -3.62 -7.52
C TYR A 136 -11.32 -3.48 -6.31
N ARG A 137 -12.04 -4.56 -5.97
CA ARG A 137 -12.81 -4.69 -4.73
C ARG A 137 -12.22 -5.81 -3.89
N ALA A 138 -12.14 -5.59 -2.57
CA ALA A 138 -11.71 -6.59 -1.61
C ALA A 138 -12.47 -6.45 -0.29
N THR A 139 -12.55 -7.56 0.44
CA THR A 139 -13.06 -7.59 1.82
C THR A 139 -12.01 -7.00 2.77
N GLU A 140 -10.75 -7.41 2.59
CA GLU A 140 -9.63 -6.93 3.39
C GLU A 140 -8.93 -5.74 2.71
N ARG A 141 -8.65 -4.71 3.49
CA ARG A 141 -7.99 -3.48 3.03
C ARG A 141 -6.92 -3.09 4.03
N VAL A 142 -5.66 -3.08 3.59
CA VAL A 142 -4.51 -2.91 4.47
C VAL A 142 -3.58 -1.84 3.92
N ILE A 143 -3.12 -0.97 4.82
CA ILE A 143 -1.97 -0.09 4.62
C ILE A 143 -0.82 -0.65 5.46
N ASP A 144 0.30 -0.95 4.82
CA ASP A 144 1.55 -1.35 5.45
C ASP A 144 2.50 -0.15 5.51
N VAL A 145 2.64 0.45 6.70
CA VAL A 145 3.53 1.61 6.91
C VAL A 145 4.89 1.13 7.39
N ALA A 146 5.93 1.30 6.57
CA ALA A 146 7.31 0.95 6.91
C ALA A 146 8.19 2.20 6.96
N GLY A 147 8.94 2.38 8.06
CA GLY A 147 9.86 3.50 8.22
C GLY A 147 10.79 3.38 9.41
N ASP A 148 11.78 4.29 9.48
CA ASP A 148 12.88 4.32 10.47
C ASP A 148 12.76 5.47 11.50
N GLY A 149 11.65 6.22 11.47
CA GLY A 149 11.43 7.36 12.36
C GLY A 149 10.00 7.55 12.83
N PRO A 150 9.79 8.33 13.90
CA PRO A 150 8.47 8.71 14.38
C PRO A 150 7.82 9.74 13.45
N ASP A 151 6.48 9.89 13.56
CA ASP A 151 5.75 10.93 12.82
C ASP A 151 6.34 12.33 13.06
N MET A 152 6.65 13.00 11.96
CA MET A 152 7.25 14.33 11.98
C MET A 152 6.76 15.18 10.82
N ARG A 153 6.23 16.37 11.14
CA ARG A 153 5.77 17.35 10.16
C ARG A 153 4.58 16.92 9.30
N SER A 154 3.82 15.94 9.71
CA SER A 154 2.56 15.62 9.06
C SER A 154 1.61 16.82 9.10
N SER A 155 0.87 17.03 8.00
CA SER A 155 -0.23 18.02 7.94
C SER A 155 -1.42 17.56 8.77
N ILE A 156 -1.62 16.25 8.86
CA ILE A 156 -2.57 15.57 9.74
C ILE A 156 -1.76 14.64 10.63
N LEU A 157 -1.96 14.68 11.94
CA LEU A 157 -1.24 13.82 12.87
C LEU A 157 -1.51 12.34 12.56
N ALA A 158 -0.49 11.49 12.74
CA ALA A 158 -0.62 10.06 12.44
C ALA A 158 -1.80 9.37 13.17
N PRO A 159 -2.10 9.64 14.46
CA PRO A 159 -3.29 9.09 15.11
C PRO A 159 -4.61 9.50 14.44
N ASP A 160 -4.74 10.76 14.02
CA ASP A 160 -5.97 11.26 13.40
C ASP A 160 -6.17 10.64 12.01
N ALA A 161 -5.10 10.53 11.22
CA ALA A 161 -5.11 9.88 9.92
C ALA A 161 -5.42 8.38 10.04
N ARG A 162 -4.84 7.70 11.04
CA ARG A 162 -5.14 6.30 11.37
C ARG A 162 -6.62 6.11 11.69
N ASP A 163 -7.16 6.92 12.60
CA ASP A 163 -8.55 6.79 13.04
C ASP A 163 -9.52 7.03 11.88
N ALA A 164 -9.21 8.00 11.01
CA ALA A 164 -9.98 8.26 9.80
C ALA A 164 -9.93 7.09 8.79
N ALA A 165 -8.80 6.41 8.63
CA ALA A 165 -8.68 5.25 7.77
C ALA A 165 -9.39 4.02 8.37
N VAL A 166 -9.28 3.80 9.68
CA VAL A 166 -9.97 2.72 10.40
C VAL A 166 -11.49 2.89 10.31
N ALA A 167 -12.00 4.12 10.41
CA ALA A 167 -13.43 4.41 10.22
C ALA A 167 -13.93 4.06 8.80
N GLN A 168 -13.04 3.99 7.81
CA GLN A 168 -13.33 3.51 6.45
C GLN A 168 -13.18 1.98 6.32
N GLY A 169 -12.88 1.26 7.41
CA GLY A 169 -12.64 -0.18 7.43
C GLY A 169 -11.28 -0.59 6.83
N ILE A 170 -10.27 0.26 6.96
CA ILE A 170 -8.90 -0.02 6.55
C ILE A 170 -8.09 -0.39 7.79
N THR A 171 -7.37 -1.50 7.74
CA THR A 171 -6.40 -1.87 8.78
C THR A 171 -5.04 -1.27 8.44
N ILE A 172 -4.34 -0.76 9.45
CA ILE A 172 -3.00 -0.20 9.30
C ILE A 172 -2.03 -1.02 10.13
N ASN A 173 -1.07 -1.64 9.46
CA ASN A 173 0.03 -2.35 10.08
C ASN A 173 1.32 -1.52 10.00
N GLY A 174 2.24 -1.76 10.91
CA GLY A 174 3.54 -1.09 10.96
C GLY A 174 4.71 -2.04 10.76
N LEU A 175 5.76 -1.55 10.07
CA LEU A 175 7.09 -2.13 10.10
C LEU A 175 8.07 -1.07 10.61
N ALA A 176 8.43 -1.16 11.90
CA ALA A 176 9.41 -0.27 12.52
C ALA A 176 10.83 -0.76 12.22
N ILE A 177 11.62 0.06 11.51
CA ILE A 177 13.04 -0.23 11.22
C ILE A 177 13.86 0.43 12.33
N GLU A 178 14.27 -0.35 13.34
CA GLU A 178 14.94 0.16 14.53
C GLU A 178 16.45 0.29 14.33
N ILE A 179 16.87 1.47 13.84
CA ILE A 179 18.30 1.81 13.68
C ILE A 179 18.95 2.37 14.95
N ALA A 180 18.12 2.72 15.94
CA ALA A 180 18.53 3.22 17.24
C ALA A 180 17.64 2.65 18.35
N PRO A 181 18.15 2.44 19.56
CA PRO A 181 17.39 1.83 20.67
C PRO A 181 16.20 2.68 21.09
N VAL A 182 16.25 3.98 20.92
CA VAL A 182 15.13 4.90 21.20
C VAL A 182 15.09 6.04 20.19
N THR A 183 13.89 6.53 19.92
CA THR A 183 13.66 7.75 19.13
C THR A 183 14.02 9.00 19.92
N ARG A 184 13.94 10.19 19.29
CA ARG A 184 14.06 11.47 19.97
C ARG A 184 13.00 11.68 21.06
N GLY A 185 11.88 10.95 20.99
CA GLY A 185 10.84 10.93 22.03
C GLY A 185 11.17 10.02 23.23
N ASN A 186 12.38 9.46 23.31
CA ASN A 186 12.86 8.58 24.36
C ASN A 186 12.04 7.29 24.51
N GLU A 187 11.44 6.83 23.43
CA GLU A 187 10.76 5.54 23.34
C GLU A 187 11.25 4.73 22.11
N PRO A 188 11.20 3.38 22.15
CA PRO A 188 11.48 2.56 20.97
C PRO A 188 10.51 2.89 19.84
N LEU A 189 10.97 2.77 18.58
CA LEU A 189 10.17 3.13 17.43
C LEU A 189 8.91 2.27 17.30
N HIS A 190 8.99 0.96 17.58
CA HIS A 190 7.81 0.09 17.55
C HIS A 190 6.72 0.55 18.52
N VAL A 191 7.08 1.06 19.72
CA VAL A 191 6.12 1.60 20.68
C VAL A 191 5.41 2.84 20.13
N HIS A 192 6.16 3.71 19.42
CA HIS A 192 5.57 4.84 18.72
C HIS A 192 4.57 4.38 17.65
N TYR A 193 4.93 3.36 16.86
CA TYR A 193 4.07 2.80 15.82
C TYR A 193 2.83 2.13 16.41
N GLU A 194 2.97 1.37 17.49
CA GLU A 194 1.85 0.75 18.20
C GLU A 194 0.84 1.77 18.73
N ARG A 195 1.33 2.88 19.28
CA ARG A 195 0.48 3.92 19.86
C ARG A 195 -0.15 4.83 18.82
N ASN A 196 0.59 5.21 17.78
CA ASN A 196 0.24 6.33 16.91
C ASN A 196 -0.07 5.95 15.46
N VAL A 197 0.39 4.78 14.98
CA VAL A 197 0.34 4.42 13.57
C VAL A 197 -0.59 3.24 13.31
N MET A 198 -0.40 2.11 14.00
CA MET A 198 -1.22 0.93 13.79
C MET A 198 -2.66 1.14 14.24
N GLY A 199 -3.63 0.52 13.54
CA GLY A 199 -5.03 0.58 13.91
C GLY A 199 -5.91 -0.32 13.05
N GLY A 200 -7.11 -0.60 13.55
CA GLY A 200 -8.07 -1.50 12.91
C GLY A 200 -8.01 -2.93 13.44
N PRO A 201 -8.96 -3.79 13.02
CA PRO A 201 -9.06 -5.17 13.50
C PRO A 201 -7.81 -5.98 13.13
N GLY A 202 -7.20 -6.62 14.14
CA GLY A 202 -6.03 -7.47 13.92
C GLY A 202 -4.73 -6.75 13.59
N ALA A 203 -4.71 -5.40 13.65
CA ALA A 203 -3.53 -4.60 13.39
C ALA A 203 -2.32 -5.02 14.26
N PHE A 204 -1.13 -4.86 13.71
CA PHE A 204 0.10 -5.22 14.39
C PHE A 204 1.28 -4.38 13.93
N VAL A 205 2.32 -4.35 14.75
CA VAL A 205 3.63 -3.82 14.39
C VAL A 205 4.64 -4.96 14.37
N MET A 206 5.50 -4.96 13.36
CA MET A 206 6.70 -5.80 13.32
C MET A 206 7.95 -4.93 13.39
N VAL A 207 9.04 -5.52 13.87
CA VAL A 207 10.33 -4.85 13.99
C VAL A 207 11.32 -5.48 13.02
N ALA A 208 12.01 -4.63 12.26
CA ALA A 208 13.28 -4.96 11.63
C ALA A 208 14.39 -4.40 12.53
N GLU A 209 15.17 -5.28 13.17
CA GLU A 209 16.21 -4.87 14.11
C GLU A 209 17.37 -4.11 13.45
N THR A 210 17.53 -4.30 12.17
CA THR A 210 18.49 -3.60 11.33
C THR A 210 17.93 -3.41 9.92
N ARG A 211 18.51 -2.50 9.16
CA ARG A 211 18.17 -2.32 7.73
C ARG A 211 18.41 -3.58 6.91
N ARG A 212 19.40 -4.40 7.27
CA ARG A 212 19.67 -5.70 6.61
C ARG A 212 18.60 -6.76 6.93
N ASP A 213 17.93 -6.61 8.06
CA ASP A 213 16.82 -7.49 8.48
C ASP A 213 15.49 -7.19 7.76
N PHE A 214 15.44 -6.09 7.01
CA PHE A 214 14.23 -5.61 6.36
C PHE A 214 13.56 -6.68 5.49
N ALA A 215 14.29 -7.37 4.62
CA ALA A 215 13.73 -8.39 3.72
C ALA A 215 13.06 -9.54 4.49
N ARG A 216 13.67 -10.00 5.59
CA ARG A 216 13.10 -11.03 6.46
C ARG A 216 11.83 -10.54 7.13
N ALA A 217 11.87 -9.34 7.70
CA ALA A 217 10.75 -8.75 8.42
C ALA A 217 9.59 -8.45 7.45
N MET A 218 9.85 -7.88 6.28
CA MET A 218 8.86 -7.61 5.22
C MET A 218 8.17 -8.89 4.76
N ARG A 219 8.91 -9.96 4.49
CA ARG A 219 8.33 -11.25 4.11
C ARG A 219 7.45 -11.84 5.21
N ALA A 220 7.91 -11.83 6.46
CA ALA A 220 7.12 -12.31 7.59
C ALA A 220 5.85 -11.49 7.78
N LYS A 221 5.94 -10.17 7.55
CA LYS A 221 4.81 -9.26 7.62
C LYS A 221 3.78 -9.54 6.52
N MET A 222 4.22 -9.65 5.25
CA MET A 222 3.34 -10.01 4.12
C MET A 222 2.61 -11.34 4.35
N LEU A 223 3.31 -12.35 4.88
CA LEU A 223 2.69 -13.64 5.21
C LEU A 223 1.57 -13.48 6.25
N ARG A 224 1.76 -12.65 7.26
CA ARG A 224 0.74 -12.40 8.28
C ARG A 224 -0.45 -11.60 7.76
N GLU A 225 -0.25 -10.73 6.80
CA GLU A 225 -1.30 -9.90 6.18
C GLU A 225 -2.16 -10.68 5.18
N ILE A 226 -1.57 -11.71 4.57
CA ILE A 226 -2.22 -12.51 3.51
C ILE A 226 -2.90 -13.76 4.09
N ALA A 227 -2.45 -14.26 5.25
CA ALA A 227 -2.99 -15.47 5.90
C ALA A 227 -4.35 -15.22 6.55
#